data_f20766d481fd024ecf5505e2c3692acb
#
_entry.id   f20766d481fd024ecf5505e2c3692acb
#
_cell.length_a   1.000
_cell.length_b   1.000
_cell.length_c   1.000
_cell.angle_alpha   90.00
_cell.angle_beta   90.00
_cell.angle_gamma   90.00
#
_symmetry.space_group_name_H-M   'P 1'
#
loop_
_entity.id
_entity.type
_entity.pdbx_description
1 polymer ?
#
loop_
_entity_poly.entity_id
_entity_poly.type
_entity_poly.pdbx_seq_one_letter_code
_entity_poly.pdbx_strand_id
1 'polypeptide(L)'
;MNRIGDIINKVKHLRAANSASAGSVLRRALTLPLDYMRDDGFSGRLVNITLETTYRCNLECEFCFLRGNRLNRKDEELTLAEIESLAAQARRLGCGVYITGGEPFLRKDGVEIIEAFKAAGVRTGVNTNATLLDEEKARRLLLAGMDYAIISLHGGPEFHDEAVGKRGAHERAMRAIRALRNGHKTHVLVNFVITARSAPQLPLVVEACAQAGVDALTVQHLTFLTERDIAEHGRLWKGYFGDDDTGLVYSLVDPAGCDVEAIAKATREGRELARKRGVCMIVKPDLGNEMLREWYSVEYRVHSRCLYPWTEARIAPNGEVYACQFIPFAAGNIREASLEEILNNQRYRKFRKNLKDAGGQFPGCARCCKLYRGGLKSRRKDKSQD
;
A
#
# COMPACT_ATOMS: atom_id res chain seq x y z
N MET A 1 22.53 -18.44 -7.19
CA MET A 1 23.33 -17.27 -7.57
C MET A 1 22.80 -16.70 -8.85
N ASN A 2 21.90 -15.72 -8.80
CA ASN A 2 21.60 -14.88 -9.96
C ASN A 2 21.13 -13.50 -9.49
N ARG A 3 22.04 -12.74 -8.85
CA ARG A 3 21.79 -11.35 -8.39
C ARG A 3 21.27 -10.45 -9.52
N ILE A 4 21.70 -10.73 -10.77
CA ILE A 4 21.28 -9.95 -11.94
C ILE A 4 19.81 -10.22 -12.27
N GLY A 5 19.35 -11.47 -12.25
CA GLY A 5 17.94 -11.83 -12.48
C GLY A 5 17.01 -11.21 -11.42
N ASP A 6 17.43 -11.22 -10.15
CA ASP A 6 16.68 -10.58 -9.06
C ASP A 6 16.62 -9.05 -9.21
N ILE A 7 17.69 -8.43 -9.67
CA ILE A 7 17.72 -6.99 -9.94
C ILE A 7 16.79 -6.65 -11.10
N ILE A 8 16.85 -7.41 -12.21
CA ILE A 8 15.98 -7.20 -13.37
C ILE A 8 14.51 -7.36 -12.98
N ASN A 9 14.17 -8.38 -12.19
CA ASN A 9 12.81 -8.60 -11.70
C ASN A 9 12.34 -7.50 -10.75
N LYS A 10 13.19 -7.05 -9.84
CA LYS A 10 12.90 -5.88 -8.97
C LYS A 10 12.68 -4.61 -9.79
N VAL A 11 13.49 -4.37 -10.83
CA VAL A 11 13.31 -3.21 -11.73
C VAL A 11 12.02 -3.31 -12.54
N LYS A 12 11.68 -4.49 -13.07
CA LYS A 12 10.41 -4.72 -13.77
C LYS A 12 9.23 -4.45 -12.84
N HIS A 13 9.26 -5.00 -11.63
CA HIS A 13 8.21 -4.76 -10.64
C HIS A 13 8.11 -3.29 -10.21
N LEU A 14 9.24 -2.60 -9.98
CA LEU A 14 9.23 -1.17 -9.67
C LEU A 14 8.62 -0.34 -10.80
N ARG A 15 8.86 -0.72 -12.05
CA ARG A 15 8.21 -0.09 -13.21
C ARG A 15 6.72 -0.41 -13.30
N ALA A 16 6.33 -1.66 -13.03
CA ALA A 16 4.95 -2.10 -13.08
C ALA A 16 4.09 -1.51 -11.94
N ALA A 17 4.59 -1.57 -10.70
CA ALA A 17 3.84 -1.18 -9.49
C ALA A 17 4.05 0.28 -9.05
N ASN A 18 4.83 1.08 -9.79
CA ASN A 18 5.05 2.48 -9.44
C ASN A 18 4.10 3.38 -10.24
N SER A 19 3.19 4.04 -9.55
CA SER A 19 2.25 5.00 -10.14
C SER A 19 2.92 6.29 -10.67
N ALA A 20 4.20 6.53 -10.33
CA ALA A 20 4.95 7.66 -10.85
C ALA A 20 5.74 7.31 -12.11
N SER A 21 5.92 8.27 -13.02
CA SER A 21 6.82 8.13 -14.16
C SER A 21 8.28 7.96 -13.71
N ALA A 22 9.09 7.27 -14.50
CA ALA A 22 10.52 7.09 -14.21
C ALA A 22 11.25 8.43 -14.00
N GLY A 23 10.89 9.44 -14.78
CA GLY A 23 11.43 10.80 -14.64
C GLY A 23 11.03 11.49 -13.34
N SER A 24 9.79 11.28 -12.86
CA SER A 24 9.34 11.79 -11.56
C SER A 24 10.08 11.14 -10.40
N VAL A 25 10.27 9.82 -10.47
CA VAL A 25 11.01 9.05 -9.45
C VAL A 25 12.47 9.50 -9.38
N LEU A 26 13.14 9.64 -10.52
CA LEU A 26 14.53 10.08 -10.58
C LEU A 26 14.71 11.50 -10.03
N ARG A 27 13.88 12.45 -10.49
CA ARG A 27 13.92 13.83 -9.98
C ARG A 27 13.64 13.88 -8.49
N ARG A 28 12.70 13.05 -7.99
CA ARG A 28 12.41 12.98 -6.56
C ARG A 28 13.57 12.40 -5.76
N ALA A 29 14.24 11.38 -6.27
CA ALA A 29 15.42 10.81 -5.62
C ALA A 29 16.53 11.86 -5.41
N LEU A 30 16.67 12.82 -6.32
CA LEU A 30 17.63 13.93 -6.21
C LEU A 30 17.20 15.02 -5.22
N THR A 31 15.90 15.35 -5.14
CA THR A 31 15.40 16.45 -4.31
C THR A 31 14.98 16.03 -2.90
N LEU A 32 14.62 14.76 -2.69
CA LEU A 32 14.14 14.25 -1.42
C LEU A 32 15.12 14.43 -0.24
N PRO A 33 16.43 14.18 -0.41
CA PRO A 33 17.37 14.44 0.68
C PRO A 33 17.38 15.90 1.12
N LEU A 34 17.33 16.84 0.18
CA LEU A 34 17.29 18.28 0.45
C LEU A 34 15.99 18.66 1.20
N ASP A 35 14.83 18.20 0.73
CA ASP A 35 13.56 18.45 1.39
C ASP A 35 13.52 17.83 2.80
N TYR A 36 14.07 16.62 2.98
CA TYR A 36 14.11 15.96 4.28
C TYR A 36 15.04 16.68 5.27
N MET A 37 16.12 17.29 4.79
CA MET A 37 17.07 18.04 5.62
C MET A 37 16.50 19.40 6.09
N ARG A 38 15.49 19.95 5.41
CA ARG A 38 14.86 21.23 5.80
C ARG A 38 14.18 21.10 7.17
N ASP A 39 14.34 22.10 8.02
CA ASP A 39 13.73 22.15 9.34
C ASP A 39 12.30 22.69 9.35
N ASP A 40 11.87 23.30 8.22
CA ASP A 40 10.52 23.84 8.08
C ASP A 40 9.47 22.80 7.65
N GLY A 41 9.86 21.55 7.40
CA GLY A 41 8.98 20.46 6.98
C GLY A 41 8.42 20.61 5.56
N PHE A 42 8.97 21.49 4.73
CA PHE A 42 8.57 21.66 3.34
C PHE A 42 8.85 20.42 2.50
N SER A 43 8.05 20.18 1.48
CA SER A 43 8.30 19.17 0.44
C SER A 43 7.99 19.74 -0.94
N GLY A 44 9.00 19.78 -1.80
CA GLY A 44 8.88 20.38 -3.12
C GLY A 44 8.11 19.53 -4.13
N ARG A 45 7.92 18.22 -3.91
CA ARG A 45 7.36 17.36 -4.94
C ARG A 45 6.69 16.09 -4.42
N LEU A 46 5.45 15.89 -4.82
CA LEU A 46 4.73 14.64 -4.64
C LEU A 46 5.09 13.65 -5.76
N VAL A 47 5.15 12.37 -5.43
CA VAL A 47 5.38 11.28 -6.39
C VAL A 47 4.09 10.55 -6.70
N ASN A 48 3.26 10.35 -5.67
CA ASN A 48 2.06 9.54 -5.79
C ASN A 48 0.94 10.02 -4.85
N ILE A 49 -0.29 9.86 -5.31
CA ILE A 49 -1.51 9.99 -4.50
C ILE A 49 -2.06 8.58 -4.25
N THR A 50 -2.35 8.25 -3.01
CA THR A 50 -3.21 7.12 -2.67
C THR A 50 -4.62 7.66 -2.50
N LEU A 51 -5.53 7.35 -3.43
CA LEU A 51 -6.93 7.75 -3.38
C LEU A 51 -7.79 6.59 -2.88
N GLU A 52 -8.38 6.75 -1.71
CA GLU A 52 -9.41 5.84 -1.20
C GLU A 52 -10.77 6.34 -1.71
N THR A 53 -11.36 5.64 -2.67
CA THR A 53 -12.60 6.11 -3.30
C THR A 53 -13.84 5.84 -2.48
N THR A 54 -13.80 4.82 -1.62
CA THR A 54 -14.90 4.41 -0.73
C THR A 54 -14.35 3.59 0.43
N TYR A 55 -15.02 3.60 1.57
CA TYR A 55 -14.78 2.66 2.67
C TYR A 55 -15.73 1.45 2.63
N ARG A 56 -16.68 1.43 1.70
CA ARG A 56 -17.58 0.28 1.50
C ARG A 56 -16.82 -0.86 0.82
N CYS A 57 -17.07 -2.09 1.27
CA CYS A 57 -16.51 -3.29 0.67
C CYS A 57 -17.58 -4.41 0.65
N ASN A 58 -17.51 -5.25 -0.34
CA ASN A 58 -18.38 -6.42 -0.50
C ASN A 58 -17.75 -7.71 0.00
N LEU A 59 -16.62 -7.62 0.70
CA LEU A 59 -15.89 -8.72 1.34
C LEU A 59 -15.63 -8.42 2.82
N GLU A 60 -15.35 -9.48 3.60
CA GLU A 60 -15.09 -9.43 5.04
C GLU A 60 -13.75 -10.10 5.40
N CYS A 61 -12.68 -9.71 4.72
CA CYS A 61 -11.35 -10.31 4.89
C CYS A 61 -10.90 -10.29 6.36
N GLU A 62 -10.45 -11.41 6.89
CA GLU A 62 -10.00 -11.57 8.27
C GLU A 62 -8.79 -10.70 8.64
N PHE A 63 -7.95 -10.40 7.66
CA PHE A 63 -6.71 -9.61 7.79
C PHE A 63 -6.87 -8.15 7.33
N CYS A 64 -8.10 -7.67 7.09
CA CYS A 64 -8.33 -6.31 6.61
C CYS A 64 -8.06 -5.27 7.69
N PHE A 65 -7.04 -4.44 7.48
CA PHE A 65 -6.69 -3.39 8.44
C PHE A 65 -7.72 -2.26 8.55
N LEU A 66 -8.63 -2.13 7.57
CA LEU A 66 -9.72 -1.15 7.62
C LEU A 66 -10.89 -1.61 8.50
N ARG A 67 -10.98 -2.89 8.82
CA ARG A 67 -12.15 -3.52 9.46
C ARG A 67 -12.48 -2.94 10.84
N GLY A 68 -11.45 -2.54 11.60
CA GLY A 68 -11.62 -2.10 12.98
C GLY A 68 -12.35 -0.76 13.12
N ASN A 69 -12.12 0.20 12.23
CA ASN A 69 -12.60 1.58 12.42
C ASN A 69 -12.96 2.35 11.15
N ARG A 70 -12.75 1.80 9.97
CA ARG A 70 -13.04 2.51 8.71
C ARG A 70 -13.93 1.76 7.74
N LEU A 71 -13.89 0.43 7.75
CA LEU A 71 -14.66 -0.36 6.80
C LEU A 71 -16.16 -0.09 6.96
N ASN A 72 -16.84 0.14 5.83
CA ASN A 72 -18.28 0.43 5.74
C ASN A 72 -18.74 1.69 6.48
N ARG A 73 -17.84 2.63 6.82
CA ARG A 73 -18.27 3.97 7.23
C ARG A 73 -19.07 4.64 6.12
N LYS A 74 -20.13 5.35 6.54
CA LYS A 74 -20.99 6.13 5.64
C LYS A 74 -20.44 7.57 5.58
N ASP A 75 -19.28 7.75 5.00
CA ASP A 75 -18.77 9.09 4.73
C ASP A 75 -19.37 9.60 3.40
N GLU A 76 -19.49 10.90 3.27
CA GLU A 76 -19.85 11.53 1.99
C GLU A 76 -18.66 11.37 1.03
N GLU A 77 -18.85 10.54 0.01
CA GLU A 77 -17.81 10.23 -0.97
C GLU A 77 -17.63 11.41 -1.95
N LEU A 78 -16.41 11.64 -2.41
CA LEU A 78 -16.12 12.58 -3.49
C LEU A 78 -16.94 12.23 -4.73
N THR A 79 -17.55 13.23 -5.34
CA THR A 79 -18.24 13.12 -6.63
C THR A 79 -17.25 12.90 -7.77
N LEU A 80 -17.72 12.40 -8.91
CA LEU A 80 -16.87 12.25 -10.09
C LEU A 80 -16.25 13.59 -10.52
N ALA A 81 -17.00 14.69 -10.47
CA ALA A 81 -16.51 16.04 -10.81
C ALA A 81 -15.38 16.51 -9.88
N GLU A 82 -15.47 16.24 -8.57
CA GLU A 82 -14.38 16.53 -7.63
C GLU A 82 -13.14 15.68 -7.91
N ILE A 83 -13.34 14.42 -8.34
CA ILE A 83 -12.23 13.51 -8.74
C ILE A 83 -11.60 13.95 -10.06
N GLU A 84 -12.37 14.45 -11.03
CA GLU A 84 -11.84 15.04 -12.26
C GLU A 84 -10.98 16.27 -11.96
N SER A 85 -11.44 17.13 -11.04
CA SER A 85 -10.63 18.26 -10.54
C SER A 85 -9.32 17.79 -9.90
N LEU A 86 -9.38 16.74 -9.09
CA LEU A 86 -8.20 16.11 -8.49
C LEU A 86 -7.26 15.53 -9.55
N ALA A 87 -7.79 14.91 -10.60
CA ALA A 87 -7.00 14.38 -11.71
C ALA A 87 -6.22 15.48 -12.45
N ALA A 88 -6.85 16.65 -12.68
CA ALA A 88 -6.17 17.81 -13.21
C ALA A 88 -5.06 18.33 -12.29
N GLN A 89 -5.28 18.33 -10.98
CA GLN A 89 -4.25 18.69 -9.98
C GLN A 89 -3.09 17.69 -9.98
N ALA A 90 -3.37 16.38 -10.01
CA ALA A 90 -2.35 15.33 -10.09
C ALA A 90 -1.48 15.46 -11.34
N ARG A 91 -2.08 15.83 -12.48
CA ARG A 91 -1.36 16.12 -13.73
C ARG A 91 -0.42 17.30 -13.58
N ARG A 92 -0.87 18.42 -13.00
CA ARG A 92 -0.02 19.60 -12.77
C ARG A 92 1.15 19.29 -11.83
N LEU A 93 0.91 18.53 -10.77
CA LEU A 93 1.94 18.10 -9.83
C LEU A 93 2.89 17.03 -10.42
N GLY A 94 2.53 16.43 -11.56
CA GLY A 94 3.32 15.37 -12.22
C GLY A 94 3.41 14.10 -11.39
N CYS A 95 2.42 13.83 -10.54
CA CYS A 95 2.34 12.63 -9.71
C CYS A 95 1.41 11.58 -10.32
N GLY A 96 1.56 10.32 -9.90
CA GLY A 96 0.64 9.24 -10.25
C GLY A 96 -0.46 9.08 -9.23
N VAL A 97 -1.44 8.24 -9.52
CA VAL A 97 -2.50 7.86 -8.59
C VAL A 97 -2.57 6.34 -8.39
N TYR A 98 -2.74 5.94 -7.14
CA TYR A 98 -3.04 4.59 -6.72
C TYR A 98 -4.42 4.57 -6.07
N ILE A 99 -5.39 3.99 -6.79
CA ILE A 99 -6.79 3.93 -6.37
C ILE A 99 -6.99 2.68 -5.51
N THR A 100 -7.64 2.87 -4.36
CA THR A 100 -7.90 1.83 -3.37
C THR A 100 -9.10 2.21 -2.51
N GLY A 101 -9.21 1.66 -1.31
CA GLY A 101 -10.27 1.91 -0.34
C GLY A 101 -10.78 0.60 0.24
N GLY A 102 -12.10 0.45 0.44
CA GLY A 102 -12.73 -0.84 0.64
C GLY A 102 -12.67 -1.63 -0.68
N GLU A 103 -13.66 -1.47 -1.55
CA GLU A 103 -13.60 -1.99 -2.91
C GLU A 103 -13.98 -0.87 -3.91
N PRO A 104 -13.04 -0.38 -4.73
CA PRO A 104 -13.30 0.72 -5.65
C PRO A 104 -14.45 0.46 -6.63
N PHE A 105 -14.60 -0.78 -7.11
CA PHE A 105 -15.65 -1.15 -8.06
C PHE A 105 -17.02 -1.40 -7.41
N LEU A 106 -17.15 -1.20 -6.10
CA LEU A 106 -18.45 -1.12 -5.43
C LEU A 106 -19.14 0.23 -5.69
N ARG A 107 -18.37 1.26 -6.03
CA ARG A 107 -18.91 2.52 -6.57
C ARG A 107 -19.43 2.29 -7.98
N LYS A 108 -20.57 2.92 -8.29
CA LYS A 108 -21.18 2.83 -9.63
C LYS A 108 -20.28 3.46 -10.71
N ASP A 109 -19.55 4.52 -10.32
CA ASP A 109 -18.62 5.29 -11.16
C ASP A 109 -17.16 4.83 -11.00
N GLY A 110 -16.90 3.63 -10.46
CA GLY A 110 -15.55 3.13 -10.20
C GLY A 110 -14.67 2.99 -11.45
N VAL A 111 -15.25 2.72 -12.61
CA VAL A 111 -14.51 2.68 -13.89
C VAL A 111 -14.27 4.10 -14.39
N GLU A 112 -15.27 4.97 -14.35
CA GLU A 112 -15.22 6.38 -14.75
C GLU A 112 -14.14 7.16 -13.97
N ILE A 113 -13.93 6.84 -12.71
CA ILE A 113 -12.84 7.41 -11.89
C ILE A 113 -11.48 7.12 -12.52
N ILE A 114 -11.23 5.88 -12.96
CA ILE A 114 -9.97 5.50 -13.62
C ILE A 114 -9.86 6.18 -14.98
N GLU A 115 -10.94 6.22 -15.74
CA GLU A 115 -11.02 6.91 -17.04
C GLU A 115 -10.69 8.41 -16.88
N ALA A 116 -11.20 9.09 -15.86
CA ALA A 116 -10.93 10.51 -15.57
C ALA A 116 -9.42 10.78 -15.36
N PHE A 117 -8.75 9.98 -14.53
CA PHE A 117 -7.30 10.12 -14.34
C PHE A 117 -6.52 9.81 -15.63
N LYS A 118 -6.95 8.82 -16.39
CA LYS A 118 -6.29 8.48 -17.66
C LYS A 118 -6.50 9.56 -18.72
N ALA A 119 -7.70 10.14 -18.82
CA ALA A 119 -7.99 11.28 -19.69
C ALA A 119 -7.13 12.50 -19.35
N ALA A 120 -6.86 12.74 -18.06
CA ALA A 120 -5.94 13.78 -17.61
C ALA A 120 -4.46 13.45 -17.88
N GLY A 121 -4.12 12.25 -18.40
CA GLY A 121 -2.75 11.81 -18.65
C GLY A 121 -1.97 11.45 -17.39
N VAL A 122 -2.67 11.09 -16.33
CA VAL A 122 -2.07 10.64 -15.05
C VAL A 122 -1.79 9.14 -15.12
N ARG A 123 -0.63 8.71 -14.64
CA ARG A 123 -0.35 7.29 -14.47
C ARG A 123 -1.21 6.72 -13.34
N THR A 124 -2.03 5.71 -13.67
CA THR A 124 -3.13 5.26 -12.82
C THR A 124 -3.08 3.75 -12.60
N GLY A 125 -3.18 3.33 -11.35
CA GLY A 125 -3.36 1.94 -10.98
C GLY A 125 -4.43 1.75 -9.93
N VAL A 126 -4.97 0.54 -9.83
CA VAL A 126 -6.02 0.17 -8.88
C VAL A 126 -5.62 -1.05 -8.05
N ASN A 127 -6.03 -1.04 -6.77
CA ASN A 127 -6.06 -2.23 -5.91
C ASN A 127 -7.50 -2.66 -5.70
N THR A 128 -7.79 -3.92 -6.00
CA THR A 128 -9.15 -4.46 -5.98
C THR A 128 -9.15 -5.93 -5.57
N ASN A 129 -10.26 -6.35 -4.96
CA ASN A 129 -10.55 -7.77 -4.79
C ASN A 129 -11.05 -8.43 -6.10
N ALA A 130 -11.31 -7.62 -7.10
CA ALA A 130 -11.73 -7.97 -8.46
C ALA A 130 -13.03 -8.79 -8.58
N THR A 131 -13.77 -9.01 -7.50
CA THR A 131 -15.01 -9.81 -7.52
C THR A 131 -16.15 -9.12 -8.28
N LEU A 132 -16.05 -7.81 -8.52
CA LEU A 132 -17.01 -6.98 -9.24
C LEU A 132 -16.52 -6.53 -10.62
N LEU A 133 -15.33 -7.00 -11.01
CA LEU A 133 -14.70 -6.70 -12.29
C LEU A 133 -15.09 -7.78 -13.33
N ASP A 134 -16.12 -7.48 -14.10
CA ASP A 134 -16.57 -8.29 -15.24
C ASP A 134 -15.76 -7.99 -16.53
N GLU A 135 -16.04 -8.70 -17.60
CA GLU A 135 -15.34 -8.55 -18.88
C GLU A 135 -15.53 -7.15 -19.50
N GLU A 136 -16.71 -6.56 -19.36
CA GLU A 136 -17.00 -5.23 -19.90
C GLU A 136 -16.21 -4.15 -19.15
N LYS A 137 -16.19 -4.18 -17.81
CA LYS A 137 -15.36 -3.26 -17.03
C LYS A 137 -13.89 -3.46 -17.33
N ALA A 138 -13.41 -4.71 -17.42
CA ALA A 138 -12.03 -5.01 -17.79
C ALA A 138 -11.68 -4.41 -19.16
N ARG A 139 -12.55 -4.58 -20.18
CA ARG A 139 -12.39 -4.01 -21.52
C ARG A 139 -12.32 -2.48 -21.45
N ARG A 140 -13.21 -1.80 -20.73
CA ARG A 140 -13.19 -0.34 -20.57
C ARG A 140 -11.88 0.13 -19.95
N LEU A 141 -11.41 -0.51 -18.88
CA LEU A 141 -10.15 -0.17 -18.21
C LEU A 141 -8.93 -0.33 -19.12
N LEU A 142 -8.92 -1.38 -19.95
CA LEU A 142 -7.88 -1.61 -20.96
C LEU A 142 -7.90 -0.53 -22.05
N LEU A 143 -9.07 -0.16 -22.55
CA LEU A 143 -9.25 0.92 -23.54
C LEU A 143 -8.84 2.28 -22.98
N ALA A 144 -9.18 2.57 -21.72
CA ALA A 144 -8.72 3.78 -21.04
C ALA A 144 -7.19 3.83 -20.86
N GLY A 145 -6.50 2.71 -21.02
CA GLY A 145 -5.05 2.61 -20.85
C GLY A 145 -4.62 2.61 -19.39
N MET A 146 -5.39 1.97 -18.51
CA MET A 146 -4.97 1.76 -17.13
C MET A 146 -3.58 1.14 -17.06
N ASP A 147 -2.70 1.69 -16.23
CA ASP A 147 -1.29 1.27 -16.22
C ASP A 147 -1.06 -0.03 -15.48
N TYR A 148 -1.76 -0.25 -14.35
CA TYR A 148 -1.64 -1.49 -13.59
C TYR A 148 -2.86 -1.77 -12.72
N ALA A 149 -3.11 -3.07 -12.47
CA ALA A 149 -4.05 -3.56 -11.48
C ALA A 149 -3.32 -4.45 -10.47
N ILE A 150 -3.62 -4.27 -9.19
CA ILE A 150 -3.18 -5.15 -8.11
C ILE A 150 -4.41 -5.91 -7.63
N ILE A 151 -4.41 -7.22 -7.80
CA ILE A 151 -5.55 -8.07 -7.45
C ILE A 151 -5.21 -8.89 -6.21
N SER A 152 -6.10 -8.85 -5.23
CA SER A 152 -5.96 -9.62 -3.99
C SER A 152 -6.28 -11.10 -4.24
N LEU A 153 -5.32 -11.99 -3.91
CA LEU A 153 -5.50 -13.43 -3.98
C LEU A 153 -4.76 -14.09 -2.81
N HIS A 154 -5.47 -14.81 -1.93
CA HIS A 154 -4.94 -15.20 -0.63
C HIS A 154 -4.83 -16.71 -0.42
N GLY A 155 -5.03 -17.51 -1.47
CA GLY A 155 -4.92 -18.98 -1.42
C GLY A 155 -5.58 -19.65 -2.61
N GLY A 156 -5.71 -20.96 -2.53
CA GLY A 156 -6.59 -21.76 -3.42
C GLY A 156 -8.07 -21.41 -3.22
N PRO A 157 -8.99 -21.98 -4.05
CA PRO A 157 -10.39 -21.56 -4.09
C PRO A 157 -11.09 -21.55 -2.73
N GLU A 158 -11.05 -22.65 -2.02
CA GLU A 158 -11.74 -22.82 -0.74
C GLU A 158 -11.17 -21.91 0.33
N PHE A 159 -9.85 -21.91 0.49
CA PHE A 159 -9.19 -21.07 1.48
C PHE A 159 -9.40 -19.57 1.18
N HIS A 160 -9.27 -19.16 -0.07
CA HIS A 160 -9.47 -17.75 -0.44
C HIS A 160 -10.87 -17.29 -0.11
N ASP A 161 -11.89 -18.07 -0.51
CA ASP A 161 -13.31 -17.76 -0.27
C ASP A 161 -13.61 -17.63 1.22
N GLU A 162 -13.08 -18.54 2.04
CA GLU A 162 -13.20 -18.49 3.50
C GLU A 162 -12.51 -17.25 4.08
N ALA A 163 -11.25 -17.00 3.73
CA ALA A 163 -10.43 -15.90 4.26
C ALA A 163 -11.01 -14.52 3.92
N VAL A 164 -11.76 -14.38 2.83
CA VAL A 164 -12.42 -13.13 2.44
C VAL A 164 -13.91 -13.09 2.76
N GLY A 165 -14.46 -14.18 3.34
CA GLY A 165 -15.87 -14.27 3.76
C GLY A 165 -16.85 -14.32 2.61
N LYS A 166 -16.47 -14.83 1.40
CA LYS A 166 -17.37 -14.84 0.24
C LYS A 166 -17.11 -15.98 -0.74
N ARG A 167 -18.05 -16.88 -0.84
CA ARG A 167 -18.03 -18.01 -1.79
C ARG A 167 -17.92 -17.52 -3.24
N GLY A 168 -17.06 -18.16 -4.01
CA GLY A 168 -16.79 -17.88 -5.41
C GLY A 168 -15.97 -16.59 -5.66
N ALA A 169 -15.35 -16.01 -4.62
CA ALA A 169 -14.50 -14.84 -4.75
C ALA A 169 -13.23 -15.17 -5.54
N HIS A 170 -12.60 -16.31 -5.26
CA HIS A 170 -11.42 -16.79 -5.98
C HIS A 170 -11.68 -16.89 -7.48
N GLU A 171 -12.75 -17.57 -7.87
CA GLU A 171 -13.08 -17.77 -9.30
C GLU A 171 -13.29 -16.44 -10.02
N ARG A 172 -14.01 -15.49 -9.36
CA ARG A 172 -14.22 -14.14 -9.91
C ARG A 172 -12.92 -13.37 -10.06
N ALA A 173 -12.03 -13.41 -9.04
CA ALA A 173 -10.72 -12.77 -9.13
C ALA A 173 -9.87 -13.36 -10.26
N MET A 174 -9.86 -14.68 -10.43
CA MET A 174 -9.12 -15.35 -11.51
C MET A 174 -9.70 -15.03 -12.89
N ARG A 175 -11.01 -14.88 -13.04
CA ARG A 175 -11.63 -14.41 -14.30
C ARG A 175 -11.19 -12.99 -14.63
N ALA A 176 -11.22 -12.08 -13.64
CA ALA A 176 -10.78 -10.71 -13.82
C ALA A 176 -9.29 -10.61 -14.20
N ILE A 177 -8.41 -11.41 -13.56
CA ILE A 177 -6.99 -11.52 -13.93
C ILE A 177 -6.86 -11.89 -15.40
N ARG A 178 -7.54 -12.94 -15.86
CA ARG A 178 -7.50 -13.38 -17.26
C ARG A 178 -8.02 -12.31 -18.22
N ALA A 179 -9.13 -11.65 -17.89
CA ALA A 179 -9.69 -10.57 -18.70
C ALA A 179 -8.72 -9.39 -18.87
N LEU A 180 -8.07 -8.97 -17.79
CA LEU A 180 -7.08 -7.88 -17.82
C LEU A 180 -5.78 -8.28 -18.55
N ARG A 181 -5.40 -9.57 -18.54
CA ARG A 181 -4.23 -10.07 -19.26
C ARG A 181 -4.38 -10.08 -20.79
N ASN A 182 -5.61 -9.93 -21.29
CA ASN A 182 -5.85 -9.73 -22.74
C ASN A 182 -5.33 -8.38 -23.25
N GLY A 183 -5.00 -7.43 -22.34
CA GLY A 183 -4.37 -6.15 -22.68
C GLY A 183 -2.85 -6.20 -22.57
N HIS A 184 -2.14 -5.76 -23.61
CA HIS A 184 -0.67 -5.82 -23.67
C HIS A 184 0.04 -4.70 -22.87
N LYS A 185 -0.68 -3.65 -22.46
CA LYS A 185 -0.08 -2.45 -21.83
C LYS A 185 -0.34 -2.36 -20.34
N THR A 186 -1.38 -3.00 -19.83
CA THR A 186 -1.74 -2.98 -18.41
C THR A 186 -0.97 -4.06 -17.66
N HIS A 187 -0.23 -3.67 -16.62
CA HIS A 187 0.43 -4.64 -15.75
C HIS A 187 -0.56 -5.23 -14.76
N VAL A 188 -0.61 -6.55 -14.68
CA VAL A 188 -1.44 -7.28 -13.71
C VAL A 188 -0.55 -7.88 -12.64
N LEU A 189 -0.77 -7.44 -11.40
CA LEU A 189 -0.03 -7.89 -10.23
C LEU A 189 -0.99 -8.58 -9.26
N VAL A 190 -0.48 -9.56 -8.54
CA VAL A 190 -1.23 -10.22 -7.46
C VAL A 190 -0.63 -9.82 -6.11
N ASN A 191 -1.48 -9.53 -5.14
CA ASN A 191 -1.09 -9.30 -3.75
C ASN A 191 -1.61 -10.42 -2.85
N PHE A 192 -0.70 -11.05 -2.11
CA PHE A 192 -0.95 -12.10 -1.16
C PHE A 192 -0.50 -11.65 0.23
N VAL A 193 -1.40 -11.65 1.21
CA VAL A 193 -1.04 -11.36 2.60
C VAL A 193 -0.63 -12.67 3.27
N ILE A 194 0.62 -12.75 3.74
CA ILE A 194 1.14 -13.93 4.43
C ILE A 194 0.91 -13.83 5.93
N THR A 195 0.25 -14.84 6.46
CA THR A 195 0.04 -15.12 7.88
C THR A 195 0.43 -16.57 8.15
N ALA A 196 0.48 -17.00 9.40
CA ALA A 196 0.70 -18.43 9.71
C ALA A 196 -0.36 -19.33 9.04
N ARG A 197 -1.62 -18.85 9.00
CA ARG A 197 -2.76 -19.58 8.40
C ARG A 197 -2.67 -19.62 6.87
N SER A 198 -2.29 -18.51 6.22
CA SER A 198 -2.22 -18.45 4.75
C SER A 198 -0.89 -18.97 4.18
N ALA A 199 0.16 -19.11 4.98
CA ALA A 199 1.49 -19.54 4.53
C ALA A 199 1.47 -20.85 3.72
N PRO A 200 0.71 -21.92 4.11
CA PRO A 200 0.62 -23.14 3.33
C PRO A 200 -0.03 -22.97 1.94
N GLN A 201 -0.74 -21.87 1.72
CA GLN A 201 -1.43 -21.57 0.47
C GLN A 201 -0.53 -20.90 -0.59
N LEU A 202 0.63 -20.40 -0.19
CA LEU A 202 1.51 -19.66 -1.08
C LEU A 202 1.90 -20.42 -2.36
N PRO A 203 2.20 -21.73 -2.32
CA PRO A 203 2.48 -22.51 -3.54
C PRO A 203 1.31 -22.50 -4.53
N LEU A 204 0.06 -22.61 -4.07
CA LEU A 204 -1.13 -22.57 -4.93
C LEU A 204 -1.29 -21.21 -5.60
N VAL A 205 -0.99 -20.11 -4.87
CA VAL A 205 -1.02 -18.75 -5.44
C VAL A 205 0.08 -18.57 -6.48
N VAL A 206 1.28 -19.11 -6.25
CA VAL A 206 2.38 -19.06 -7.25
C VAL A 206 1.98 -19.80 -8.52
N GLU A 207 1.37 -20.99 -8.41
CA GLU A 207 0.90 -21.75 -9.59
C GLU A 207 -0.21 -21.00 -10.34
N ALA A 208 -1.19 -20.43 -9.62
CA ALA A 208 -2.25 -19.62 -10.22
C ALA A 208 -1.69 -18.39 -10.96
N CYS A 209 -0.69 -17.71 -10.38
CA CYS A 209 0.02 -16.60 -10.99
C CYS A 209 0.76 -17.02 -12.26
N ALA A 210 1.44 -18.18 -12.24
CA ALA A 210 2.14 -18.71 -13.39
C ALA A 210 1.18 -19.03 -14.55
N GLN A 211 0.09 -19.74 -14.25
CA GLN A 211 -0.93 -20.12 -15.22
C GLN A 211 -1.63 -18.92 -15.85
N ALA A 212 -1.88 -17.88 -15.05
CA ALA A 212 -2.52 -16.64 -15.52
C ALA A 212 -1.53 -15.66 -16.19
N GLY A 213 -0.23 -15.91 -16.12
CA GLY A 213 0.81 -15.06 -16.71
C GLY A 213 0.87 -13.66 -16.09
N VAL A 214 0.67 -13.52 -14.77
CA VAL A 214 0.75 -12.22 -14.10
C VAL A 214 2.16 -11.65 -14.13
N ASP A 215 2.30 -10.32 -14.10
CA ASP A 215 3.60 -9.66 -14.18
C ASP A 215 4.41 -9.79 -12.86
N ALA A 216 3.73 -9.83 -11.71
CA ALA A 216 4.39 -10.09 -10.44
C ALA A 216 3.41 -10.54 -9.35
N LEU A 217 3.94 -11.32 -8.40
CA LEU A 217 3.31 -11.68 -7.13
C LEU A 217 3.99 -10.91 -6.00
N THR A 218 3.25 -10.08 -5.27
CA THR A 218 3.71 -9.48 -4.03
C THR A 218 3.22 -10.34 -2.85
N VAL A 219 4.14 -10.83 -2.05
CA VAL A 219 3.86 -11.45 -0.75
C VAL A 219 4.09 -10.40 0.32
N GLN A 220 3.02 -9.98 0.99
CA GLN A 220 3.06 -8.91 1.98
C GLN A 220 2.86 -9.47 3.37
N HIS A 221 3.78 -9.17 4.28
CA HIS A 221 3.59 -9.47 5.70
C HIS A 221 2.40 -8.68 6.24
N LEU A 222 1.69 -9.29 7.19
CA LEU A 222 0.57 -8.64 7.86
C LEU A 222 1.04 -7.33 8.51
N THR A 223 0.28 -6.26 8.31
CA THR A 223 0.48 -4.99 9.00
C THR A 223 -0.37 -5.00 10.26
N PHE A 224 0.27 -4.99 11.42
CA PHE A 224 -0.42 -5.03 12.70
C PHE A 224 0.32 -4.20 13.77
N LEU A 225 -0.36 -3.91 14.84
CA LEU A 225 0.20 -3.31 16.06
C LEU A 225 -0.07 -4.22 17.25
N THR A 226 0.79 -4.14 18.25
CA THR A 226 0.59 -4.72 19.58
C THR A 226 -0.01 -3.68 20.52
N GLU A 227 -0.59 -4.10 21.64
CA GLU A 227 -1.08 -3.18 22.67
C GLU A 227 0.01 -2.21 23.14
N ARG A 228 1.25 -2.70 23.24
CA ARG A 228 2.41 -1.88 23.57
C ARG A 228 2.65 -0.78 22.52
N ASP A 229 2.62 -1.11 21.22
CA ASP A 229 2.82 -0.12 20.15
C ASP A 229 1.77 0.98 20.24
N ILE A 230 0.52 0.61 20.54
CA ILE A 230 -0.61 1.55 20.66
C ILE A 230 -0.42 2.47 21.87
N ALA A 231 -0.11 1.89 23.04
CA ALA A 231 0.09 2.64 24.28
C ALA A 231 1.29 3.62 24.17
N GLU A 232 2.40 3.17 23.59
CA GLU A 232 3.57 4.03 23.37
C GLU A 232 3.26 5.12 22.34
N HIS A 233 2.50 4.79 21.29
CA HIS A 233 2.10 5.77 20.28
C HIS A 233 1.20 6.85 20.88
N GLY A 234 0.18 6.50 21.65
CA GLY A 234 -0.73 7.45 22.29
C GLY A 234 0.01 8.45 23.18
N ARG A 235 0.94 7.96 24.02
CA ARG A 235 1.74 8.83 24.89
C ARG A 235 2.59 9.82 24.08
N LEU A 236 3.27 9.35 23.06
CA LEU A 236 4.12 10.19 22.23
C LEU A 236 3.29 11.17 21.38
N TRP A 237 2.17 10.68 20.82
CA TRP A 237 1.25 11.47 20.02
C TRP A 237 0.69 12.66 20.79
N LYS A 238 0.21 12.44 22.01
CA LYS A 238 -0.26 13.50 22.92
C LYS A 238 0.80 14.59 23.16
N GLY A 239 2.07 14.19 23.32
CA GLY A 239 3.18 15.12 23.49
C GLY A 239 3.42 16.03 22.27
N TYR A 240 3.25 15.51 21.05
CA TYR A 240 3.48 16.25 19.82
C TYR A 240 2.26 17.02 19.30
N PHE A 241 1.06 16.49 19.49
CA PHE A 241 -0.16 17.01 18.87
C PHE A 241 -1.18 17.55 19.85
N GLY A 242 -1.06 17.21 21.13
CA GLY A 242 -1.96 17.67 22.21
C GLY A 242 -3.32 16.95 22.19
N ASP A 243 -3.45 15.85 21.43
CA ASP A 243 -4.66 15.09 21.25
C ASP A 243 -4.46 13.65 21.74
N ASP A 244 -5.48 13.08 22.36
CA ASP A 244 -5.47 11.69 22.84
C ASP A 244 -6.00 10.72 21.76
N ASP A 245 -6.81 11.20 20.80
CA ASP A 245 -7.30 10.39 19.71
C ASP A 245 -6.25 10.29 18.60
N THR A 246 -5.58 9.15 18.54
CA THR A 246 -4.62 8.86 17.49
C THR A 246 -5.30 8.38 16.20
N GLY A 247 -6.56 7.93 16.28
CA GLY A 247 -7.35 7.37 15.17
C GLY A 247 -6.63 6.29 14.37
N LEU A 248 -5.60 5.64 14.93
CA LEU A 248 -4.76 4.64 14.24
C LEU A 248 -5.59 3.57 13.54
N VAL A 249 -5.20 3.25 12.31
CA VAL A 249 -5.79 2.18 11.50
C VAL A 249 -4.85 0.99 11.54
N TYR A 250 -5.27 -0.08 12.18
CA TYR A 250 -4.43 -1.28 12.39
C TYR A 250 -5.27 -2.53 12.62
N SER A 251 -4.63 -3.69 12.43
CA SER A 251 -5.10 -4.95 12.99
C SER A 251 -4.37 -5.16 14.33
N LEU A 252 -5.11 -5.44 15.39
CA LEU A 252 -4.52 -5.83 16.67
C LEU A 252 -4.17 -7.31 16.60
N VAL A 253 -2.92 -7.66 16.83
CA VAL A 253 -2.44 -9.04 16.81
C VAL A 253 -1.49 -9.26 17.98
N ASP A 254 -1.73 -10.35 18.71
CA ASP A 254 -0.73 -10.90 19.61
C ASP A 254 0.28 -11.75 18.80
N PRO A 255 1.52 -11.29 18.67
CA PRO A 255 2.51 -12.03 17.88
C PRO A 255 2.95 -13.34 18.49
N ALA A 256 2.69 -13.60 19.79
CA ALA A 256 3.08 -14.85 20.46
C ALA A 256 2.41 -16.09 19.85
N GLY A 257 1.22 -15.93 19.23
CA GLY A 257 0.52 -16.99 18.52
C GLY A 257 0.94 -17.18 17.05
N CYS A 258 1.90 -16.41 16.54
CA CYS A 258 2.31 -16.49 15.14
C CYS A 258 3.39 -17.56 14.92
N ASP A 259 3.10 -18.57 14.09
CA ASP A 259 4.12 -19.52 13.63
C ASP A 259 5.04 -18.88 12.58
N VAL A 260 6.10 -18.24 13.09
CA VAL A 260 7.09 -17.53 12.28
C VAL A 260 7.90 -18.48 11.41
N GLU A 261 8.16 -19.70 11.87
CA GLU A 261 8.92 -20.70 11.12
C GLU A 261 8.12 -21.20 9.91
N ALA A 262 6.81 -21.40 10.06
CA ALA A 262 5.93 -21.70 8.93
C ALA A 262 5.94 -20.59 7.88
N ILE A 263 5.90 -19.32 8.30
CA ILE A 263 5.99 -18.15 7.40
C ILE A 263 7.36 -18.12 6.68
N ALA A 264 8.46 -18.34 7.42
CA ALA A 264 9.81 -18.36 6.86
C ALA A 264 9.97 -19.51 5.85
N LYS A 265 9.51 -20.69 6.20
CA LYS A 265 9.54 -21.88 5.33
C LYS A 265 8.74 -21.64 4.05
N ALA A 266 7.48 -21.23 4.17
CA ALA A 266 6.61 -20.96 3.03
C ALA A 266 7.19 -19.88 2.10
N THR A 267 7.75 -18.83 2.67
CA THR A 267 8.39 -17.75 1.89
C THR A 267 9.60 -18.27 1.09
N ARG A 268 10.43 -19.11 1.68
CA ARG A 268 11.59 -19.71 1.02
C ARG A 268 11.17 -20.65 -0.11
N GLU A 269 10.27 -21.60 0.19
CA GLU A 269 9.76 -22.57 -0.78
C GLU A 269 8.98 -21.86 -1.92
N GLY A 270 8.16 -20.84 -1.58
CA GLY A 270 7.46 -20.02 -2.55
C GLY A 270 8.40 -19.28 -3.50
N ARG A 271 9.53 -18.77 -3.03
CA ARG A 271 10.56 -18.15 -3.89
C ARG A 271 11.20 -19.14 -4.86
N GLU A 272 11.46 -20.36 -4.40
CA GLU A 272 12.02 -21.40 -5.25
C GLU A 272 11.02 -21.83 -6.32
N LEU A 273 9.77 -22.04 -5.95
CA LEU A 273 8.70 -22.38 -6.88
C LEU A 273 8.47 -21.26 -7.89
N ALA A 274 8.35 -20.02 -7.43
CA ALA A 274 8.17 -18.84 -8.30
C ALA A 274 9.29 -18.72 -9.34
N ARG A 275 10.55 -18.97 -8.92
CA ARG A 275 11.69 -19.00 -9.85
C ARG A 275 11.55 -20.12 -10.89
N LYS A 276 11.15 -21.34 -10.47
CA LYS A 276 10.93 -22.48 -11.37
C LYS A 276 9.82 -22.22 -12.38
N ARG A 277 8.79 -21.48 -11.97
CA ARG A 277 7.60 -21.14 -12.79
C ARG A 277 7.75 -19.83 -13.58
N GLY A 278 8.86 -19.11 -13.44
CA GLY A 278 9.06 -17.82 -14.11
C GLY A 278 8.22 -16.67 -13.53
N VAL A 279 7.69 -16.80 -12.31
CA VAL A 279 6.91 -15.78 -11.64
C VAL A 279 7.85 -14.80 -10.91
N CYS A 280 7.69 -13.50 -11.16
CA CYS A 280 8.36 -12.46 -10.40
C CYS A 280 7.74 -12.33 -9.01
N MET A 281 8.31 -12.97 -8.00
CA MET A 281 7.82 -12.91 -6.62
C MET A 281 8.63 -11.92 -5.78
N ILE A 282 7.93 -11.03 -5.06
CA ILE A 282 8.52 -10.00 -4.19
C ILE A 282 7.89 -10.07 -2.81
N VAL A 283 8.71 -10.19 -1.78
CA VAL A 283 8.27 -10.17 -0.38
C VAL A 283 8.40 -8.77 0.19
N LYS A 284 7.39 -8.28 0.91
CA LYS A 284 7.35 -6.93 1.49
C LYS A 284 6.93 -6.94 2.97
N PRO A 285 7.81 -6.44 3.83
CA PRO A 285 9.23 -6.18 3.63
C PRO A 285 10.02 -7.47 3.40
N ASP A 286 11.18 -7.38 2.74
CA ASP A 286 12.07 -8.53 2.54
C ASP A 286 12.95 -8.69 3.79
N LEU A 287 12.49 -9.51 4.72
CA LEU A 287 13.13 -9.75 6.01
C LEU A 287 13.96 -11.04 5.96
N GLY A 288 15.19 -10.99 6.44
CA GLY A 288 15.95 -12.21 6.77
C GLY A 288 15.33 -12.92 7.98
N ASN A 289 15.73 -14.19 8.23
CA ASN A 289 15.11 -15.00 9.27
C ASN A 289 15.14 -14.35 10.67
N GLU A 290 16.25 -13.72 11.05
CA GLU A 290 16.39 -13.03 12.33
C GLU A 290 15.40 -11.87 12.44
N MET A 291 15.38 -10.98 11.45
CA MET A 291 14.49 -9.82 11.42
C MET A 291 13.01 -10.26 11.28
N LEU A 292 12.74 -11.41 10.70
CA LEU A 292 11.38 -11.96 10.62
C LEU A 292 10.88 -12.37 12.01
N ARG A 293 11.72 -13.00 12.84
CA ARG A 293 11.37 -13.29 14.22
C ARG A 293 11.15 -12.02 15.03
N GLU A 294 12.03 -11.03 14.88
CA GLU A 294 11.85 -9.72 15.50
C GLU A 294 10.52 -9.06 15.06
N TRP A 295 10.19 -9.10 13.77
CA TRP A 295 8.92 -8.54 13.23
C TRP A 295 7.68 -9.10 13.93
N TYR A 296 7.66 -10.39 14.21
CA TYR A 296 6.59 -11.07 14.92
C TYR A 296 6.87 -11.21 16.42
N SER A 297 7.56 -10.25 17.04
CA SER A 297 7.76 -10.19 18.49
C SER A 297 7.19 -8.90 19.08
N VAL A 298 6.83 -8.92 20.36
CA VAL A 298 6.37 -7.72 21.07
C VAL A 298 7.49 -6.68 21.18
N GLU A 299 8.75 -7.12 21.19
CA GLU A 299 9.93 -6.28 21.34
C GLU A 299 10.39 -5.60 20.04
N TYR A 300 9.71 -5.86 18.92
CA TYR A 300 10.10 -5.29 17.64
C TYR A 300 10.15 -3.76 17.70
N ARG A 301 11.24 -3.21 17.18
CA ARG A 301 11.42 -1.77 16.98
C ARG A 301 11.82 -1.48 15.54
N VAL A 302 11.25 -0.44 15.03
CA VAL A 302 11.57 0.02 13.67
C VAL A 302 12.95 0.68 13.68
N HIS A 303 13.77 0.38 12.68
CA HIS A 303 15.11 0.96 12.50
C HIS A 303 15.22 1.75 11.18
N SER A 304 14.11 2.29 10.69
CA SER A 304 14.04 2.98 9.39
C SER A 304 13.31 4.31 9.54
N ARG A 305 13.69 5.30 8.73
CA ARG A 305 13.02 6.61 8.68
C ARG A 305 11.94 6.63 7.63
N CYS A 306 10.76 7.12 7.97
CA CYS A 306 9.64 7.23 7.04
C CYS A 306 9.81 8.45 6.14
N LEU A 307 9.80 8.21 4.82
CA LEU A 307 9.82 9.26 3.80
C LEU A 307 8.45 9.47 3.13
N TYR A 308 7.44 8.70 3.53
CA TYR A 308 6.09 8.74 2.95
C TYR A 308 5.52 10.17 2.92
N PRO A 309 5.52 10.96 4.03
CA PRO A 309 4.91 12.29 4.04
C PRO A 309 5.56 13.30 3.10
N TRP A 310 6.79 13.02 2.61
CA TRP A 310 7.49 13.86 1.63
C TRP A 310 7.26 13.42 0.18
N THR A 311 6.76 12.21 -0.04
CA THR A 311 6.66 11.63 -1.38
C THR A 311 5.25 11.24 -1.79
N GLU A 312 4.40 10.94 -0.83
CA GLU A 312 3.05 10.47 -1.06
C GLU A 312 2.05 11.23 -0.18
N ALA A 313 0.80 11.32 -0.63
CA ALA A 313 -0.34 11.77 0.16
C ALA A 313 -1.46 10.73 0.03
N ARG A 314 -2.26 10.58 1.09
CA ARG A 314 -3.48 9.79 1.04
C ARG A 314 -4.69 10.72 1.05
N ILE A 315 -5.66 10.46 0.18
CA ILE A 315 -6.93 11.18 0.13
C ILE A 315 -8.03 10.20 0.47
N ALA A 316 -8.80 10.53 1.50
CA ALA A 316 -9.93 9.75 1.98
C ALA A 316 -11.17 9.94 1.08
N PRO A 317 -12.21 9.09 1.19
CA PRO A 317 -13.43 9.22 0.39
C PRO A 317 -14.12 10.58 0.52
N ASN A 318 -14.06 11.21 1.70
CA ASN A 318 -14.64 12.52 1.99
C ASN A 318 -13.74 13.72 1.61
N GLY A 319 -12.63 13.47 0.92
CA GLY A 319 -11.72 14.52 0.46
C GLY A 319 -10.64 14.96 1.45
N GLU A 320 -10.63 14.42 2.67
CA GLU A 320 -9.56 14.70 3.63
C GLU A 320 -8.20 14.20 3.13
N VAL A 321 -7.18 15.03 3.28
CA VAL A 321 -5.81 14.71 2.90
C VAL A 321 -4.99 14.36 4.13
N TYR A 322 -4.47 13.15 4.14
CA TYR A 322 -3.67 12.63 5.25
C TYR A 322 -2.18 12.53 4.88
N ALA A 323 -1.35 12.92 5.83
CA ALA A 323 0.11 12.82 5.70
C ALA A 323 0.64 11.37 5.84
N CYS A 324 -0.19 10.44 6.29
CA CYS A 324 0.18 9.03 6.51
C CYS A 324 -0.96 8.09 6.09
N GLN A 325 -0.60 6.87 5.72
CA GLN A 325 -1.57 5.85 5.34
C GLN A 325 -2.31 5.28 6.57
N PHE A 326 -1.63 5.14 7.71
CA PHE A 326 -2.14 4.47 8.90
C PHE A 326 -2.49 5.45 10.04
N ILE A 327 -1.83 6.61 10.08
CA ILE A 327 -2.10 7.65 11.08
C ILE A 327 -3.00 8.70 10.42
N PRO A 328 -4.25 8.85 10.85
CA PRO A 328 -5.24 9.72 10.21
C PRO A 328 -5.09 11.18 10.66
N PHE A 329 -3.93 11.75 10.46
CA PHE A 329 -3.71 13.16 10.67
C PHE A 329 -4.18 13.93 9.44
N ALA A 330 -5.41 14.45 9.49
CA ALA A 330 -5.97 15.27 8.42
C ALA A 330 -5.23 16.62 8.34
N ALA A 331 -4.57 16.86 7.21
CA ALA A 331 -3.86 18.11 6.98
C ALA A 331 -4.73 19.18 6.28
N GLY A 332 -5.85 18.79 5.70
CA GLY A 332 -6.83 19.65 5.03
C GLY A 332 -7.80 18.81 4.21
N ASN A 333 -8.67 19.47 3.44
CA ASN A 333 -9.66 18.82 2.58
C ASN A 333 -9.56 19.41 1.15
N ILE A 334 -9.59 18.55 0.12
CA ILE A 334 -9.51 18.99 -1.28
C ILE A 334 -10.73 19.78 -1.78
N ARG A 335 -11.82 19.78 -1.01
CA ARG A 335 -13.00 20.63 -1.23
C ARG A 335 -12.75 22.07 -0.81
N GLU A 336 -11.81 22.31 0.11
CA GLU A 336 -11.55 23.61 0.72
C GLU A 336 -10.31 24.29 0.13
N ALA A 337 -9.30 23.51 -0.26
CA ALA A 337 -8.04 24.01 -0.79
C ALA A 337 -7.45 23.04 -1.82
N SER A 338 -6.60 23.55 -2.69
CA SER A 338 -5.89 22.70 -3.66
C SER A 338 -4.94 21.73 -2.94
N LEU A 339 -4.70 20.56 -3.55
CA LEU A 339 -3.75 19.60 -3.02
C LEU A 339 -2.35 20.19 -2.83
N GLU A 340 -1.92 21.09 -3.74
CA GLU A 340 -0.62 21.77 -3.66
C GLU A 340 -0.51 22.65 -2.41
N GLU A 341 -1.55 23.40 -2.08
CA GLU A 341 -1.62 24.22 -0.87
C GLU A 341 -1.62 23.35 0.39
N ILE A 342 -2.43 22.27 0.41
CA ILE A 342 -2.53 21.37 1.56
C ILE A 342 -1.19 20.70 1.86
N LEU A 343 -0.46 20.24 0.83
CA LEU A 343 0.82 19.53 0.99
C LEU A 343 1.89 20.32 1.75
N ASN A 344 1.80 21.66 1.74
CA ASN A 344 2.77 22.53 2.40
C ASN A 344 2.14 23.54 3.37
N ASN A 345 0.88 23.33 3.76
CA ASN A 345 0.27 24.13 4.80
C ASN A 345 0.92 23.85 6.18
N GLN A 346 0.59 24.67 7.17
CA GLN A 346 1.17 24.59 8.50
C GLN A 346 0.96 23.21 9.17
N ARG A 347 -0.23 22.58 9.00
CA ARG A 347 -0.55 21.28 9.58
C ARG A 347 0.31 20.16 8.98
N TYR A 348 0.44 20.11 7.64
CA TYR A 348 1.24 19.09 6.99
C TYR A 348 2.72 19.22 7.32
N ARG A 349 3.26 20.46 7.33
CA ARG A 349 4.64 20.75 7.74
C ARG A 349 4.87 20.35 9.21
N LYS A 350 3.92 20.66 10.12
CA LYS A 350 3.99 20.24 11.54
C LYS A 350 4.10 18.73 11.66
N PHE A 351 3.31 17.96 10.91
CA PHE A 351 3.39 16.49 10.91
C PHE A 351 4.79 15.99 10.53
N ARG A 352 5.36 16.52 9.42
CA ARG A 352 6.72 16.15 8.98
C ARG A 352 7.79 16.50 10.02
N LYS A 353 7.70 17.66 10.63
CA LYS A 353 8.64 18.08 11.69
C LYS A 353 8.55 17.15 12.89
N ASN A 354 7.37 16.94 13.42
CA ASN A 354 7.15 16.07 14.57
C ASN A 354 7.60 14.63 14.29
N LEU A 355 7.39 14.14 13.07
CA LEU A 355 7.90 12.83 12.66
C LEU A 355 9.44 12.76 12.66
N LYS A 356 10.13 13.83 12.20
CA LYS A 356 11.58 13.92 12.27
C LYS A 356 12.07 13.94 13.73
N ASP A 357 11.45 14.77 14.57
CA ASP A 357 11.81 14.96 15.97
C ASP A 357 11.57 13.67 16.79
N ALA A 358 10.58 12.86 16.39
CA ALA A 358 10.35 11.52 16.92
C ALA A 358 11.35 10.45 16.41
N GLY A 359 12.46 10.85 15.73
CA GLY A 359 13.45 9.93 15.20
C GLY A 359 13.12 9.40 13.79
N GLY A 360 12.15 9.99 13.11
CA GLY A 360 11.72 9.64 11.75
C GLY A 360 10.59 8.61 11.68
N GLN A 361 9.99 8.29 12.81
CA GLN A 361 8.88 7.34 12.93
C GLN A 361 8.15 7.53 14.28
N PHE A 362 6.88 7.13 14.33
CA PHE A 362 6.12 6.97 15.57
C PHE A 362 6.00 5.48 15.94
N PRO A 363 5.69 5.10 17.18
CA PRO A 363 5.44 3.70 17.55
C PRO A 363 4.34 3.05 16.69
N GLY A 364 3.28 3.79 16.33
CA GLY A 364 2.25 3.34 15.39
C GLY A 364 2.74 3.08 13.96
N CYS A 365 4.00 3.36 13.63
CA CYS A 365 4.62 2.98 12.36
C CYS A 365 5.23 1.57 12.39
N ALA A 366 5.22 0.90 13.55
CA ALA A 366 5.71 -0.47 13.65
C ALA A 366 5.02 -1.36 12.61
N ARG A 367 5.78 -2.21 11.96
CA ARG A 367 5.31 -3.15 10.94
C ARG A 367 4.62 -2.52 9.72
N CYS A 368 4.90 -1.25 9.43
CA CYS A 368 4.39 -0.57 8.25
C CYS A 368 5.16 -0.96 6.99
N CYS A 369 4.46 -1.47 5.97
CA CYS A 369 5.08 -1.88 4.70
C CYS A 369 5.72 -0.73 3.91
N LYS A 370 5.39 0.53 4.20
CA LYS A 370 5.93 1.72 3.54
C LYS A 370 7.32 2.11 4.05
N LEU A 371 7.67 1.78 5.28
CA LEU A 371 8.98 2.09 5.87
C LEU A 371 10.15 1.48 5.10
N TYR A 372 9.95 0.34 4.47
CA TYR A 372 10.98 -0.40 3.73
C TYR A 372 11.03 -0.05 2.24
N ARG A 373 10.22 0.89 1.77
CA ARG A 373 10.20 1.34 0.37
C ARG A 373 11.13 2.53 0.08
N GLY A 374 12.33 2.55 0.64
CA GLY A 374 13.30 3.63 0.41
C GLY A 374 13.70 4.38 1.67
N GLY A 375 13.36 3.85 2.84
CA GLY A 375 13.87 4.39 4.11
C GLY A 375 15.40 4.26 4.17
N LEU A 376 16.07 5.35 4.55
CA LEU A 376 17.48 5.33 4.88
C LEU A 376 17.63 4.40 6.09
N LYS A 377 18.34 3.28 5.92
CA LYS A 377 18.71 2.42 7.05
C LYS A 377 19.41 3.29 8.09
N SER A 378 18.86 3.39 9.30
CA SER A 378 19.62 3.95 10.40
C SER A 378 20.79 3.01 10.64
N ARG A 379 22.03 3.53 10.67
CA ARG A 379 23.16 2.75 11.17
C ARG A 379 22.79 2.33 12.59
N ARG A 380 22.75 1.03 12.89
CA ARG A 380 22.78 0.54 14.27
C ARG A 380 23.96 1.27 14.94
N LYS A 381 23.69 2.15 15.88
CA LYS A 381 24.70 2.44 16.90
C LYS A 381 24.61 1.24 17.84
N ASP A 382 25.54 0.32 17.67
CA ASP A 382 25.85 -0.66 18.72
C ASP A 382 26.17 0.15 19.99
N LYS A 383 25.18 0.24 20.85
CA LYS A 383 25.41 0.56 22.28
C LYS A 383 25.60 -0.76 23.00
N SER A 384 26.70 -1.44 22.68
CA SER A 384 27.36 -2.38 23.58
C SER A 384 28.69 -1.75 23.92
N GLN A 385 28.72 -0.96 24.99
CA GLN A 385 29.84 -0.58 25.85
C GLN A 385 29.46 0.73 26.53
N ASP A 386 28.83 0.61 27.67
CA ASP A 386 29.25 1.17 28.95
C ASP A 386 28.31 0.64 30.05
#